data_e605f5b1e2804ccd4fd696232c7c3069
#
_entry.id   e605f5b1e2804ccd4fd696232c7c3069
#
_cell.length_a   1.000
_cell.length_b   1.000
_cell.length_c   1.000
_cell.angle_alpha   90.00
_cell.angle_beta   90.00
_cell.angle_gamma   90.00
#
_symmetry.space_group_name_H-M   'P 1'
#
loop_
_entity.id
_entity.type
_entity.pdbx_description
1 polymer ?
#
loop_
_entity_poly.entity_id
_entity_poly.type
_entity_poly.pdbx_seq_one_letter_code
_entity_poly.pdbx_strand_id
1 'polypeptide(L)'
;MVKDKQAGICRTEGDTNMKTMLERGAGILMPVSSLPSPYGIGTFGSAAYEFVDFLKKARQKYWQVLPVGPTSYGDSPYQSFSAFAGNPYFIDLDTLVKEGLLTQEEINACYWGEDPAQVAYDTVFWYRFPLLKKAYARSEYREEQGYEKFCMDSWFWLNDYAFYMALKFHFDNKEWLAWPEDIRFRKKEAVESYREELKDEIDFWKFLQYKFYQQWGKLRAYANEQGISIIGDIPIYVAMDSADTWANPGLFKLDENNEPTQV
;
A
#
# COMPACT_ATOMS: atom_id res chain seq x y z
N MET A 1 -37.42 -8.00 -11.88
CA MET A 1 -37.32 -6.51 -11.97
C MET A 1 -36.19 -6.06 -11.01
N VAL A 2 -34.95 -6.12 -11.49
CA VAL A 2 -33.75 -5.76 -10.73
C VAL A 2 -33.48 -4.30 -11.07
N LYS A 3 -33.51 -3.43 -10.05
CA LYS A 3 -33.20 -2.02 -10.21
C LYS A 3 -31.68 -1.82 -10.13
N ASP A 4 -31.10 -1.40 -11.25
CA ASP A 4 -29.75 -0.84 -11.34
C ASP A 4 -29.56 0.27 -10.29
N LYS A 5 -28.59 0.06 -9.39
CA LYS A 5 -27.98 1.15 -8.62
C LYS A 5 -26.65 1.48 -9.25
N GLN A 6 -26.68 2.39 -10.21
CA GLN A 6 -25.47 3.08 -10.69
C GLN A 6 -24.82 3.83 -9.54
N ALA A 7 -23.53 3.57 -9.34
CA ALA A 7 -22.68 4.34 -8.44
C ALA A 7 -22.67 5.80 -8.90
N GLY A 8 -23.21 6.69 -8.06
CA GLY A 8 -23.23 8.12 -8.31
C GLY A 8 -21.85 8.72 -8.17
N ILE A 9 -21.23 9.03 -9.31
CA ILE A 9 -20.14 9.99 -9.38
C ILE A 9 -20.77 11.35 -9.07
N CYS A 10 -20.46 11.92 -7.91
CA CYS A 10 -20.86 13.28 -7.56
C CYS A 10 -20.14 14.26 -8.50
N ARG A 11 -20.80 14.65 -9.58
CA ARG A 11 -20.38 15.80 -10.41
C ARG A 11 -20.91 17.05 -9.75
N THR A 12 -20.04 17.87 -9.22
CA THR A 12 -20.37 19.26 -8.89
C THR A 12 -20.65 19.99 -10.20
N GLU A 13 -21.86 20.51 -10.36
CA GLU A 13 -22.22 21.41 -11.47
C GLU A 13 -21.38 22.69 -11.31
N GLY A 14 -20.37 22.85 -12.19
CA GLY A 14 -19.55 24.06 -12.20
C GLY A 14 -18.40 24.10 -13.21
N ASP A 15 -18.12 23.00 -13.94
CA ASP A 15 -16.99 22.98 -14.89
C ASP A 15 -17.42 22.58 -16.32
N THR A 16 -18.22 23.46 -16.94
CA THR A 16 -18.40 23.45 -18.40
C THR A 16 -17.25 24.20 -19.04
N ASN A 17 -16.37 23.47 -19.74
CA ASN A 17 -15.28 23.93 -20.62
C ASN A 17 -13.88 24.04 -19.99
N MET A 18 -13.36 22.97 -19.43
CA MET A 18 -11.91 22.75 -19.53
C MET A 18 -11.64 21.64 -20.56
N LYS A 19 -11.45 22.01 -21.82
CA LYS A 19 -10.52 21.28 -22.69
C LYS A 19 -9.16 21.41 -21.99
N THR A 20 -8.84 20.49 -21.11
CA THR A 20 -7.46 20.28 -20.68
C THR A 20 -6.68 19.86 -21.91
N MET A 21 -6.20 20.84 -22.68
CA MET A 21 -5.14 20.56 -23.63
C MET A 21 -3.98 20.06 -22.79
N LEU A 22 -3.69 18.76 -22.92
CA LEU A 22 -2.48 18.18 -22.35
C LEU A 22 -1.31 18.99 -22.89
N GLU A 23 -0.76 19.86 -22.05
CA GLU A 23 0.45 20.59 -22.42
C GLU A 23 1.58 19.59 -22.62
N ARG A 24 2.30 19.77 -23.74
CA ARG A 24 3.51 18.97 -23.97
C ARG A 24 4.49 19.19 -22.83
N GLY A 25 4.90 18.12 -22.16
CA GLY A 25 5.85 18.15 -21.05
C GLY A 25 6.79 16.96 -21.08
N ALA A 26 7.88 17.05 -20.36
CA ALA A 26 8.80 15.95 -20.10
C ALA A 26 8.70 15.54 -18.62
N GLY A 27 9.04 14.30 -18.32
CA GLY A 27 9.09 13.74 -16.98
C GLY A 27 10.13 12.66 -16.88
N ILE A 28 10.32 12.18 -15.66
CA ILE A 28 11.25 11.08 -15.36
C ILE A 28 10.46 9.94 -14.73
N LEU A 29 10.70 8.71 -15.21
CA LEU A 29 10.25 7.50 -14.54
C LEU A 29 11.29 7.18 -13.47
N MET A 30 10.87 7.19 -12.20
CA MET A 30 11.70 6.83 -11.05
C MET A 30 10.82 6.06 -10.05
N PRO A 31 11.03 4.74 -9.90
CA PRO A 31 10.32 3.98 -8.87
C PRO A 31 10.67 4.52 -7.49
N VAL A 32 9.69 4.55 -6.58
CA VAL A 32 9.94 4.96 -5.19
C VAL A 32 11.01 4.07 -4.55
N SER A 33 10.97 2.76 -4.82
CA SER A 33 11.96 1.79 -4.32
C SER A 33 13.40 2.10 -4.73
N SER A 34 13.61 2.84 -5.83
CA SER A 34 14.93 3.18 -6.38
C SER A 34 15.46 4.53 -5.88
N LEU A 35 14.71 5.24 -5.06
CA LEU A 35 15.22 6.46 -4.41
C LEU A 35 16.30 6.11 -3.39
N PRO A 36 17.32 6.96 -3.23
CA PRO A 36 18.36 6.75 -2.20
C PRO A 36 17.75 6.63 -0.80
N SER A 37 18.23 5.65 -0.04
CA SER A 37 17.81 5.47 1.34
C SER A 37 18.89 4.73 2.12
N PRO A 38 19.17 5.12 3.38
CA PRO A 38 20.06 4.36 4.25
C PRO A 38 19.41 3.08 4.81
N TYR A 39 18.13 2.82 4.47
CA TYR A 39 17.31 1.75 5.06
C TYR A 39 16.91 0.68 4.04
N GLY A 40 17.78 0.40 3.09
CA GLY A 40 17.71 -0.74 2.16
C GLY A 40 16.71 -0.61 1.01
N ILE A 41 15.81 0.38 1.04
CA ILE A 41 14.82 0.65 -0.02
C ILE A 41 14.38 2.11 0.04
N GLY A 42 14.09 2.72 -1.12
CA GLY A 42 13.54 4.06 -1.18
C GLY A 42 12.18 4.18 -0.48
N THR A 43 11.94 5.36 0.10
CA THR A 43 10.75 5.65 0.92
C THR A 43 10.12 7.00 0.54
N PHE A 44 9.00 7.35 1.16
CA PHE A 44 8.39 8.68 1.07
C PHE A 44 9.10 9.73 1.95
N GLY A 45 10.39 9.51 2.27
CA GLY A 45 11.23 10.38 3.07
C GLY A 45 11.90 11.50 2.31
N SER A 46 12.97 12.08 2.90
CA SER A 46 13.66 13.26 2.39
C SER A 46 14.08 13.13 0.92
N ALA A 47 14.61 11.96 0.52
CA ALA A 47 15.05 11.73 -0.86
C ALA A 47 13.92 11.87 -1.89
N ALA A 48 12.68 11.53 -1.53
CA ALA A 48 11.53 11.71 -2.41
C ALA A 48 11.20 13.21 -2.61
N TYR A 49 11.27 14.00 -1.55
CA TYR A 49 11.08 15.46 -1.63
C TYR A 49 12.22 16.13 -2.40
N GLU A 50 13.48 15.74 -2.15
CA GLU A 50 14.63 16.21 -2.90
C GLU A 50 14.55 15.88 -4.39
N PHE A 51 13.99 14.70 -4.73
CA PHE A 51 13.75 14.32 -6.12
C PHE A 51 12.68 15.21 -6.78
N VAL A 52 11.62 15.58 -6.08
CA VAL A 52 10.63 16.56 -6.56
C VAL A 52 11.30 17.90 -6.81
N ASP A 53 12.18 18.38 -5.90
CA ASP A 53 12.93 19.63 -6.06
C ASP A 53 13.88 19.57 -7.26
N PHE A 54 14.53 18.43 -7.46
CA PHE A 54 15.36 18.18 -8.64
C PHE A 54 14.55 18.28 -9.94
N LEU A 55 13.38 17.63 -10.00
CA LEU A 55 12.48 17.68 -11.16
C LEU A 55 12.08 19.12 -11.48
N LYS A 56 11.71 19.90 -10.46
CA LYS A 56 11.38 21.33 -10.62
C LYS A 56 12.56 22.12 -11.18
N LYS A 57 13.77 21.96 -10.60
CA LYS A 57 14.99 22.63 -11.08
C LYS A 57 15.33 22.22 -12.52
N ALA A 58 15.12 20.95 -12.85
CA ALA A 58 15.32 20.41 -14.20
C ALA A 58 14.19 20.76 -15.19
N ARG A 59 13.20 21.55 -14.77
CA ARG A 59 12.03 21.96 -15.56
C ARG A 59 11.21 20.77 -16.10
N GLN A 60 11.22 19.65 -15.38
CA GLN A 60 10.32 18.52 -15.65
C GLN A 60 8.91 18.87 -15.14
N LYS A 61 7.88 18.22 -15.74
CA LYS A 61 6.48 18.39 -15.34
C LYS A 61 5.91 17.14 -14.69
N TYR A 62 6.53 15.99 -14.94
CA TYR A 62 5.99 14.69 -14.51
C TYR A 62 7.02 13.86 -13.77
N TRP A 63 6.55 13.19 -12.72
CA TRP A 63 7.21 12.07 -12.09
C TRP A 63 6.37 10.82 -12.31
N GLN A 64 6.84 9.88 -13.12
CA GLN A 64 6.20 8.60 -13.28
C GLN A 64 6.77 7.61 -12.26
N VAL A 65 5.89 6.97 -11.49
CA VAL A 65 6.24 5.91 -10.55
C VAL A 65 5.78 4.56 -11.08
N LEU A 66 6.37 3.46 -10.57
CA LEU A 66 5.80 2.11 -10.71
C LEU A 66 4.68 1.92 -9.68
N PRO A 67 3.88 0.81 -9.77
CA PRO A 67 2.86 0.54 -8.79
C PRO A 67 3.42 0.62 -7.36
N VAL A 68 2.72 1.33 -6.48
CA VAL A 68 3.13 1.55 -5.09
C VAL A 68 2.44 0.60 -4.11
N GLY A 69 1.80 -0.45 -4.64
CA GLY A 69 1.15 -1.51 -3.86
C GLY A 69 2.15 -2.48 -3.21
N PRO A 70 1.69 -3.28 -2.24
CA PRO A 70 2.52 -4.29 -1.60
C PRO A 70 2.98 -5.33 -2.62
N THR A 71 4.27 -5.70 -2.57
CA THR A 71 4.82 -6.77 -3.40
C THR A 71 4.52 -8.13 -2.79
N SER A 72 4.31 -9.14 -3.66
CA SER A 72 4.17 -10.53 -3.28
C SER A 72 5.39 -11.34 -3.71
N TYR A 73 5.22 -12.62 -3.98
CA TYR A 73 6.31 -13.50 -4.42
C TYR A 73 7.06 -12.91 -5.64
N GLY A 74 8.39 -12.88 -5.55
CA GLY A 74 9.27 -12.35 -6.59
C GLY A 74 9.43 -10.82 -6.59
N ASP A 75 8.95 -10.13 -5.56
CA ASP A 75 9.14 -8.70 -5.31
C ASP A 75 8.71 -7.77 -6.44
N SER A 76 7.90 -8.29 -7.37
CA SER A 76 7.38 -7.53 -8.50
C SER A 76 6.29 -6.56 -8.04
N PRO A 77 6.36 -5.26 -8.39
CA PRO A 77 5.30 -4.30 -8.09
C PRO A 77 4.00 -4.60 -8.84
N TYR A 78 4.03 -5.48 -9.85
CA TYR A 78 2.86 -5.89 -10.63
C TYR A 78 2.17 -7.14 -10.09
N GLN A 79 2.79 -7.83 -9.12
CA GLN A 79 2.16 -8.89 -8.35
C GLN A 79 1.90 -8.38 -6.94
N SER A 80 0.66 -8.04 -6.64
CA SER A 80 0.31 -7.38 -5.39
C SER A 80 -0.75 -8.16 -4.63
N PHE A 81 -0.67 -8.11 -3.30
CA PHE A 81 -1.70 -8.66 -2.42
C PHE A 81 -3.00 -7.85 -2.43
N SER A 82 -3.00 -6.66 -3.02
CA SER A 82 -4.19 -5.84 -3.20
C SER A 82 -3.97 -4.77 -4.27
N ALA A 83 -5.01 -4.48 -5.05
CA ALA A 83 -5.04 -3.38 -6.01
C ALA A 83 -5.12 -1.99 -5.35
N PHE A 84 -5.47 -1.93 -4.06
CA PHE A 84 -5.72 -0.68 -3.34
C PHE A 84 -4.70 -0.38 -2.25
N ALA A 85 -4.14 -1.41 -1.63
CA ALA A 85 -3.23 -1.23 -0.51
C ALA A 85 -1.88 -0.65 -0.95
N GLY A 86 -1.27 0.13 -0.06
CA GLY A 86 0.08 0.64 -0.24
C GLY A 86 1.15 -0.28 0.34
N ASN A 87 2.35 -0.23 -0.23
CA ASN A 87 3.49 -1.03 0.21
C ASN A 87 4.07 -0.49 1.52
N PRO A 88 4.04 -1.25 2.63
CA PRO A 88 4.60 -0.81 3.92
C PRO A 88 6.11 -0.49 3.85
N TYR A 89 6.82 -1.02 2.85
CA TYR A 89 8.24 -0.70 2.67
C TYR A 89 8.49 0.77 2.33
N PHE A 90 7.52 1.49 1.80
CA PHE A 90 7.68 2.91 1.45
C PHE A 90 7.39 3.86 2.61
N ILE A 91 6.92 3.35 3.77
CA ILE A 91 6.76 4.15 4.98
C ILE A 91 8.15 4.61 5.43
N ASP A 92 8.36 5.90 5.51
CA ASP A 92 9.64 6.48 5.92
C ASP A 92 9.87 6.34 7.43
N LEU A 93 11.00 5.74 7.81
CA LEU A 93 11.33 5.49 9.21
C LEU A 93 11.77 6.77 9.95
N ASP A 94 12.46 7.70 9.27
CA ASP A 94 12.84 8.97 9.88
C ASP A 94 11.61 9.82 10.23
N THR A 95 10.54 9.69 9.47
CA THR A 95 9.26 10.32 9.78
C THR A 95 8.66 9.70 11.05
N LEU A 96 8.75 8.37 11.22
CA LEU A 96 8.29 7.72 12.45
C LEU A 96 9.15 8.09 13.67
N VAL A 97 10.45 8.37 13.48
CA VAL A 97 11.31 8.94 14.55
C VAL A 97 10.84 10.34 14.92
N LYS A 98 10.57 11.21 13.95
CA LYS A 98 10.06 12.57 14.19
C LYS A 98 8.69 12.57 14.90
N GLU A 99 7.87 11.55 14.66
CA GLU A 99 6.60 11.32 15.33
C GLU A 99 6.76 10.70 16.74
N GLY A 100 7.98 10.36 17.17
CA GLY A 100 8.27 9.74 18.48
C GLY A 100 7.89 8.26 18.55
N LEU A 101 7.60 7.62 17.41
CA LEU A 101 7.18 6.23 17.35
C LEU A 101 8.37 5.26 17.27
N LEU A 102 9.53 5.74 16.81
CA LEU A 102 10.80 5.02 16.78
C LEU A 102 11.91 5.89 17.33
N THR A 103 13.05 5.27 17.66
CA THR A 103 14.30 5.99 17.91
C THR A 103 15.33 5.70 16.83
N GLN A 104 16.28 6.61 16.64
CA GLN A 104 17.35 6.42 15.66
C GLN A 104 18.24 5.22 16.01
N GLU A 105 18.43 4.95 17.31
CA GLU A 105 19.21 3.80 17.81
C GLU A 105 18.57 2.49 17.40
N GLU A 106 17.22 2.38 17.44
CA GLU A 106 16.51 1.19 17.01
C GLU A 106 16.69 0.91 15.51
N ILE A 107 16.68 1.95 14.70
CA ILE A 107 16.91 1.84 13.25
C ILE A 107 18.37 1.50 12.96
N ASN A 108 19.31 2.14 13.66
CA ASN A 108 20.74 1.91 13.48
C ASN A 108 21.18 0.51 13.94
N ALA A 109 20.42 -0.15 14.80
CA ALA A 109 20.67 -1.53 15.22
C ALA A 109 20.27 -2.57 14.16
N CYS A 110 19.62 -2.15 13.07
CA CYS A 110 19.20 -3.03 11.98
C CYS A 110 20.27 -3.10 10.89
N TYR A 111 20.32 -4.25 10.23
CA TYR A 111 21.14 -4.42 9.02
C TYR A 111 20.27 -4.18 7.78
N TRP A 112 20.76 -3.38 6.84
CA TRP A 112 19.97 -2.94 5.67
C TRP A 112 20.54 -3.44 4.32
N GLY A 113 21.50 -4.36 4.34
CA GLY A 113 22.18 -4.86 3.16
C GLY A 113 23.57 -4.26 2.96
N GLU A 114 24.36 -4.84 2.06
CA GLU A 114 25.75 -4.41 1.81
C GLU A 114 25.84 -3.47 0.60
N ASP A 115 24.99 -3.70 -0.41
CA ASP A 115 25.03 -2.95 -1.66
C ASP A 115 23.90 -1.90 -1.71
N PRO A 116 24.23 -0.60 -1.62
CA PRO A 116 23.21 0.45 -1.69
C PRO A 116 22.53 0.59 -3.06
N ALA A 117 23.04 -0.08 -4.09
CA ALA A 117 22.44 -0.10 -5.43
C ALA A 117 21.41 -1.23 -5.63
N GLN A 118 21.25 -2.10 -4.64
CA GLN A 118 20.34 -3.24 -4.71
C GLN A 118 19.43 -3.29 -3.48
N VAL A 119 18.15 -3.59 -3.70
CA VAL A 119 17.21 -3.85 -2.62
C VAL A 119 17.30 -5.32 -2.22
N ALA A 120 17.74 -5.60 -1.00
CA ALA A 120 17.73 -6.93 -0.40
C ALA A 120 16.36 -7.12 0.29
N TYR A 121 15.32 -7.52 -0.46
CA TYR A 121 13.94 -7.59 0.04
C TYR A 121 13.77 -8.45 1.29
N ASP A 122 14.46 -9.59 1.37
CA ASP A 122 14.45 -10.44 2.57
C ASP A 122 14.94 -9.67 3.79
N THR A 123 16.05 -8.94 3.63
CA THR A 123 16.65 -8.12 4.69
C THR A 123 15.69 -7.00 5.10
N VAL A 124 15.11 -6.31 4.12
CA VAL A 124 14.11 -5.24 4.37
C VAL A 124 12.92 -5.83 5.13
N PHE A 125 12.39 -6.98 4.74
CA PHE A 125 11.30 -7.65 5.43
C PHE A 125 11.64 -7.94 6.89
N TRP A 126 12.76 -8.65 7.14
CA TRP A 126 13.13 -9.12 8.48
C TRP A 126 13.42 -8.01 9.48
N TYR A 127 13.96 -6.88 9.04
CA TYR A 127 14.27 -5.78 9.94
C TYR A 127 13.18 -4.71 10.00
N ARG A 128 12.46 -4.47 8.92
CA ARG A 128 11.48 -3.37 8.85
C ARG A 128 10.18 -3.70 9.59
N PHE A 129 9.64 -4.90 9.43
CA PHE A 129 8.40 -5.26 10.11
C PHE A 129 8.48 -5.21 11.64
N PRO A 130 9.54 -5.70 12.31
CA PRO A 130 9.71 -5.49 13.74
C PRO A 130 9.73 -4.02 14.17
N LEU A 131 10.36 -3.13 13.39
CA LEU A 131 10.33 -1.69 13.67
C LEU A 131 8.91 -1.12 13.52
N LEU A 132 8.21 -1.48 12.46
CA LEU A 132 6.82 -1.06 12.24
C LEU A 132 5.88 -1.56 13.35
N LYS A 133 6.10 -2.78 13.88
CA LYS A 133 5.38 -3.30 15.06
C LYS A 133 5.66 -2.47 16.30
N LYS A 134 6.90 -2.04 16.54
CA LYS A 134 7.23 -1.13 17.65
C LYS A 134 6.53 0.21 17.50
N ALA A 135 6.55 0.78 16.27
CA ALA A 135 5.87 2.03 15.97
C ALA A 135 4.35 1.92 16.23
N TYR A 136 3.74 0.82 15.78
CA TYR A 136 2.33 0.53 16.03
C TYR A 136 2.02 0.47 17.53
N ALA A 137 2.82 -0.27 18.31
CA ALA A 137 2.60 -0.44 19.75
C ALA A 137 2.71 0.87 20.56
N ARG A 138 3.44 1.87 20.03
CA ARG A 138 3.61 3.19 20.67
C ARG A 138 2.63 4.24 20.15
N SER A 139 1.96 3.95 19.05
CA SER A 139 1.11 4.94 18.36
C SER A 139 -0.28 5.00 18.95
N GLU A 140 -0.75 6.21 19.17
CA GLU A 140 -2.15 6.52 19.49
C GLU A 140 -2.95 6.84 18.22
N TYR A 141 -2.63 6.19 17.10
CA TYR A 141 -3.16 6.49 15.76
C TYR A 141 -4.70 6.52 15.67
N ARG A 142 -5.38 5.77 16.54
CA ARG A 142 -6.86 5.77 16.60
C ARG A 142 -7.42 7.11 17.07
N GLU A 143 -6.63 7.88 17.82
CA GLU A 143 -6.99 9.22 18.29
C GLU A 143 -6.61 10.32 17.29
N GLU A 144 -5.83 9.97 16.25
CA GLU A 144 -5.50 10.93 15.19
C GLU A 144 -6.76 11.28 14.39
N GLN A 145 -7.04 12.57 14.26
CA GLN A 145 -8.24 13.09 13.59
C GLN A 145 -8.45 12.58 12.14
N GLY A 146 -7.38 12.17 11.47
CA GLY A 146 -7.44 11.64 10.10
C GLY A 146 -7.76 10.15 10.00
N TYR A 147 -7.62 9.39 11.08
CA TYR A 147 -7.73 7.92 11.02
C TYR A 147 -9.16 7.45 10.74
N GLU A 148 -10.14 8.00 11.44
CA GLU A 148 -11.55 7.66 11.21
C GLU A 148 -11.97 7.96 9.76
N LYS A 149 -11.60 9.16 9.28
CA LYS A 149 -11.85 9.53 7.88
C LYS A 149 -11.19 8.57 6.91
N PHE A 150 -9.93 8.20 7.13
CA PHE A 150 -9.22 7.21 6.30
C PHE A 150 -9.95 5.87 6.28
N CYS A 151 -10.41 5.38 7.43
CA CYS A 151 -11.18 4.14 7.51
C CYS A 151 -12.51 4.23 6.75
N MET A 152 -13.22 5.37 6.86
CA MET A 152 -14.46 5.59 6.12
C MET A 152 -14.23 5.67 4.61
N ASP A 153 -13.23 6.41 4.16
CA ASP A 153 -12.91 6.55 2.74
C ASP A 153 -12.40 5.23 2.11
N SER A 154 -11.80 4.36 2.93
CA SER A 154 -11.17 3.10 2.51
C SER A 154 -11.99 1.85 2.88
N TRP A 155 -13.24 1.98 3.36
CA TRP A 155 -14.05 0.89 3.93
C TRP A 155 -14.22 -0.31 3.00
N PHE A 156 -14.27 -0.06 1.68
CA PHE A 156 -14.58 -1.05 0.66
C PHE A 156 -13.45 -2.04 0.37
N TRP A 157 -12.23 -1.78 0.87
CA TRP A 157 -11.06 -2.65 0.69
C TRP A 157 -10.26 -2.88 1.98
N LEU A 158 -10.12 -1.86 2.84
CA LEU A 158 -9.19 -1.85 3.97
C LEU A 158 -9.44 -3.00 4.97
N ASN A 159 -10.71 -3.27 5.28
CA ASN A 159 -11.05 -4.31 6.26
C ASN A 159 -10.74 -5.72 5.75
N ASP A 160 -10.99 -5.98 4.46
CA ASP A 160 -10.69 -7.28 3.87
C ASP A 160 -9.20 -7.46 3.63
N TYR A 161 -8.49 -6.41 3.19
CA TYR A 161 -7.04 -6.44 3.06
C TYR A 161 -6.33 -6.68 4.40
N ALA A 162 -6.66 -5.92 5.43
CA ALA A 162 -6.05 -6.07 6.75
C ALA A 162 -6.29 -7.47 7.34
N PHE A 163 -7.49 -8.00 7.18
CA PHE A 163 -7.84 -9.34 7.61
C PHE A 163 -7.11 -10.42 6.80
N TYR A 164 -7.05 -10.26 5.47
CA TYR A 164 -6.29 -11.15 4.59
C TYR A 164 -4.81 -11.22 5.00
N MET A 165 -4.17 -10.08 5.23
CA MET A 165 -2.77 -10.04 5.63
C MET A 165 -2.54 -10.63 7.02
N ALA A 166 -3.45 -10.42 7.97
CA ALA A 166 -3.40 -11.05 9.27
C ALA A 166 -3.46 -12.59 9.17
N LEU A 167 -4.38 -13.11 8.37
CA LEU A 167 -4.49 -14.55 8.08
C LEU A 167 -3.24 -15.08 7.36
N LYS A 168 -2.71 -14.33 6.40
CA LYS A 168 -1.51 -14.72 5.67
C LYS A 168 -0.32 -14.94 6.59
N PHE A 169 -0.10 -14.03 7.54
CA PHE A 169 0.94 -14.17 8.55
C PHE A 169 0.63 -15.30 9.54
N HIS A 170 -0.62 -15.46 9.94
CA HIS A 170 -1.07 -16.56 10.80
C HIS A 170 -0.82 -17.94 10.16
N PHE A 171 -0.96 -18.05 8.84
CA PHE A 171 -0.72 -19.30 8.08
C PHE A 171 0.66 -19.35 7.42
N ASP A 172 1.69 -18.77 8.02
CA ASP A 172 3.09 -18.82 7.56
C ASP A 172 3.27 -18.34 6.11
N ASN A 173 2.58 -17.29 5.70
CA ASN A 173 2.59 -16.72 4.35
C ASN A 173 2.13 -17.65 3.22
N LYS A 174 1.45 -18.77 3.54
CA LYS A 174 0.86 -19.65 2.53
C LYS A 174 -0.16 -18.90 1.68
N GLU A 175 -0.28 -19.28 0.42
CA GLU A 175 -1.36 -18.80 -0.45
C GLU A 175 -2.73 -19.17 0.14
N TRP A 176 -3.73 -18.32 -0.08
CA TRP A 176 -5.05 -18.51 0.53
C TRP A 176 -5.78 -19.77 0.05
N LEU A 177 -5.47 -20.29 -1.13
CA LEU A 177 -5.97 -21.58 -1.62
C LEU A 177 -5.54 -22.75 -0.73
N ALA A 178 -4.41 -22.64 -0.04
CA ALA A 178 -3.89 -23.65 0.89
C ALA A 178 -4.39 -23.48 2.35
N TRP A 179 -5.23 -22.48 2.63
CA TRP A 179 -5.79 -22.28 3.96
C TRP A 179 -6.87 -23.32 4.30
N PRO A 180 -7.22 -23.51 5.58
CA PRO A 180 -8.34 -24.33 5.98
C PRO A 180 -9.62 -23.97 5.21
N GLU A 181 -10.41 -24.99 4.85
CA GLU A 181 -11.56 -24.86 3.96
C GLU A 181 -12.57 -23.81 4.44
N ASP A 182 -12.81 -23.76 5.73
CA ASP A 182 -13.77 -22.85 6.34
C ASP A 182 -13.42 -21.37 6.15
N ILE A 183 -12.14 -21.00 6.35
CA ILE A 183 -11.68 -19.62 6.13
C ILE A 183 -11.35 -19.35 4.66
N ARG A 184 -10.91 -20.37 3.90
CA ARG A 184 -10.72 -20.26 2.45
C ARG A 184 -12.01 -19.84 1.75
N PHE A 185 -13.14 -20.45 2.13
CA PHE A 185 -14.46 -20.11 1.63
C PHE A 185 -15.20 -19.05 2.43
N ARG A 186 -14.51 -18.38 3.36
CA ARG A 186 -15.08 -17.30 4.18
C ARG A 186 -16.38 -17.70 4.89
N LYS A 187 -16.46 -18.95 5.42
CA LYS A 187 -17.61 -19.37 6.23
C LYS A 187 -17.77 -18.43 7.43
N LYS A 188 -18.99 -18.00 7.71
CA LYS A 188 -19.28 -16.91 8.65
C LYS A 188 -18.64 -17.13 10.02
N GLU A 189 -18.80 -18.33 10.58
CA GLU A 189 -18.28 -18.70 11.89
C GLU A 189 -16.74 -18.62 11.95
N ALA A 190 -16.06 -19.08 10.89
CA ALA A 190 -14.62 -19.00 10.76
C ALA A 190 -14.15 -17.53 10.68
N VAL A 191 -14.83 -16.72 9.85
CA VAL A 191 -14.52 -15.29 9.72
C VAL A 191 -14.66 -14.57 11.07
N GLU A 192 -15.74 -14.83 11.81
CA GLU A 192 -15.98 -14.22 13.13
C GLU A 192 -14.90 -14.66 14.14
N SER A 193 -14.58 -15.95 14.18
CA SER A 193 -13.56 -16.50 15.08
C SER A 193 -12.16 -15.94 14.81
N TYR A 194 -11.69 -15.96 13.55
CA TYR A 194 -10.36 -15.44 13.19
C TYR A 194 -10.28 -13.91 13.32
N ARG A 195 -11.37 -13.18 13.10
CA ARG A 195 -11.38 -11.72 13.34
C ARG A 195 -11.19 -11.36 14.80
N GLU A 196 -11.74 -12.14 15.71
CA GLU A 196 -11.55 -11.93 17.14
C GLU A 196 -10.13 -12.34 17.57
N GLU A 197 -9.66 -13.52 17.12
CA GLU A 197 -8.33 -14.05 17.43
C GLU A 197 -7.22 -13.12 16.92
N LEU A 198 -7.35 -12.61 15.68
CA LEU A 198 -6.31 -11.84 14.99
C LEU A 198 -6.53 -10.32 15.05
N LYS A 199 -7.36 -9.86 15.99
CA LYS A 199 -7.77 -8.45 16.07
C LYS A 199 -6.58 -7.49 16.09
N ASP A 200 -5.56 -7.77 16.89
CA ASP A 200 -4.37 -6.91 16.99
C ASP A 200 -3.55 -6.89 15.70
N GLU A 201 -3.42 -8.04 15.02
CA GLU A 201 -2.77 -8.10 13.70
C GLU A 201 -3.55 -7.32 12.63
N ILE A 202 -4.87 -7.44 12.62
CA ILE A 202 -5.74 -6.67 11.72
C ILE A 202 -5.56 -5.18 11.95
N ASP A 203 -5.52 -4.75 13.19
CA ASP A 203 -5.34 -3.36 13.57
C ASP A 203 -3.93 -2.86 13.18
N PHE A 204 -2.90 -3.70 13.33
CA PHE A 204 -1.56 -3.41 12.83
C PHE A 204 -1.53 -3.17 11.31
N TRP A 205 -2.18 -4.01 10.53
CA TRP A 205 -2.24 -3.82 9.07
C TRP A 205 -3.01 -2.56 8.68
N LYS A 206 -4.07 -2.20 9.41
CA LYS A 206 -4.76 -0.91 9.22
C LYS A 206 -3.87 0.28 9.55
N PHE A 207 -3.10 0.21 10.63
CA PHE A 207 -2.12 1.23 10.99
C PHE A 207 -1.08 1.43 9.89
N LEU A 208 -0.54 0.35 9.32
CA LEU A 208 0.42 0.44 8.21
C LEU A 208 -0.18 1.17 7.01
N GLN A 209 -1.40 0.83 6.64
CA GLN A 209 -2.08 1.50 5.53
C GLN A 209 -2.35 2.97 5.83
N TYR A 210 -2.75 3.29 7.04
CA TYR A 210 -2.95 4.68 7.45
C TYR A 210 -1.65 5.50 7.35
N LYS A 211 -0.53 5.00 7.88
CA LYS A 211 0.77 5.68 7.80
C LYS A 211 1.28 5.80 6.35
N PHE A 212 1.08 4.77 5.54
CA PHE A 212 1.39 4.83 4.11
C PHE A 212 0.63 5.97 3.42
N TYR A 213 -0.69 5.98 3.54
CA TYR A 213 -1.52 6.99 2.87
C TYR A 213 -1.31 8.40 3.40
N GLN A 214 -0.98 8.53 4.69
CA GLN A 214 -0.63 9.82 5.29
C GLN A 214 0.66 10.38 4.68
N GLN A 215 1.72 9.57 4.57
CA GLN A 215 3.00 10.00 4.00
C GLN A 215 2.91 10.20 2.48
N TRP A 216 2.27 9.27 1.78
CA TRP A 216 2.02 9.41 0.34
C TRP A 216 1.21 10.65 -0.01
N GLY A 217 0.16 10.93 0.76
CA GLY A 217 -0.66 12.12 0.58
C GLY A 217 0.12 13.42 0.74
N LYS A 218 1.00 13.49 1.76
CA LYS A 218 1.89 14.64 1.98
C LYS A 218 2.87 14.83 0.81
N LEU A 219 3.51 13.75 0.35
CA LEU A 219 4.44 13.81 -0.78
C LEU A 219 3.74 14.24 -2.08
N ARG A 220 2.55 13.70 -2.36
CA ARG A 220 1.74 14.09 -3.52
C ARG A 220 1.36 15.57 -3.48
N ALA A 221 0.91 16.06 -2.33
CA ALA A 221 0.57 17.46 -2.15
C ALA A 221 1.78 18.35 -2.43
N TYR A 222 2.93 18.01 -1.84
CA TYR A 222 4.19 18.72 -2.07
C TYR A 222 4.58 18.74 -3.55
N ALA A 223 4.56 17.59 -4.24
CA ALA A 223 4.88 17.52 -5.67
C ALA A 223 3.98 18.46 -6.49
N ASN A 224 2.68 18.43 -6.24
CA ASN A 224 1.71 19.28 -6.92
C ASN A 224 1.97 20.79 -6.65
N GLU A 225 2.29 21.16 -5.41
CA GLU A 225 2.67 22.54 -5.04
C GLU A 225 3.94 23.00 -5.78
N GLN A 226 4.88 22.08 -6.05
CA GLN A 226 6.06 22.36 -6.85
C GLN A 226 5.79 22.36 -8.37
N GLY A 227 4.56 22.10 -8.80
CA GLY A 227 4.17 22.03 -10.20
C GLY A 227 4.53 20.70 -10.88
N ILE A 228 4.79 19.65 -10.10
CA ILE A 228 5.09 18.30 -10.59
C ILE A 228 3.84 17.43 -10.44
N SER A 229 3.36 16.88 -11.56
CA SER A 229 2.28 15.89 -11.58
C SER A 229 2.85 14.48 -11.47
N ILE A 230 2.31 13.67 -10.58
CA ILE A 230 2.70 12.27 -10.47
C ILE A 230 1.84 11.43 -11.43
N ILE A 231 2.49 10.66 -12.30
CA ILE A 231 1.87 9.63 -13.13
C ILE A 231 2.01 8.32 -12.38
N GLY A 232 0.87 7.78 -11.91
CA GLY A 232 0.82 6.47 -11.28
C GLY A 232 0.90 5.34 -12.29
N ASP A 233 1.02 4.13 -11.76
CA ASP A 233 0.93 2.88 -12.50
C ASP A 233 0.12 1.87 -11.69
N ILE A 234 -0.56 0.95 -12.37
CA ILE A 234 -1.38 -0.08 -11.73
C ILE A 234 -1.08 -1.45 -12.37
N PRO A 235 -1.10 -2.53 -11.58
CA PRO A 235 -1.10 -3.88 -12.13
C PRO A 235 -2.33 -4.09 -13.03
N ILE A 236 -2.11 -4.60 -14.26
CA ILE A 236 -3.20 -4.90 -15.19
C ILE A 236 -3.98 -6.14 -14.70
N TYR A 237 -3.26 -7.12 -14.15
CA TYR A 237 -3.83 -8.34 -13.61
C TYR A 237 -3.79 -8.32 -12.09
N VAL A 238 -4.87 -8.84 -11.49
CA VAL A 238 -4.93 -9.08 -10.05
C VAL A 238 -4.23 -10.42 -9.76
N ALA A 239 -3.34 -10.44 -8.79
CA ALA A 239 -2.71 -11.68 -8.37
C ALA A 239 -3.75 -12.64 -7.77
N MET A 240 -3.63 -13.95 -8.10
CA MET A 240 -4.52 -14.95 -7.52
C MET A 240 -4.38 -15.00 -6.00
N ASP A 241 -3.17 -14.93 -5.49
CA ASP A 241 -2.90 -14.83 -4.06
C ASP A 241 -2.99 -13.37 -3.59
N SER A 242 -4.23 -12.86 -3.49
CA SER A 242 -4.53 -11.50 -3.09
C SER A 242 -5.81 -11.39 -2.25
N ALA A 243 -5.91 -10.31 -1.50
CA ALA A 243 -7.13 -9.97 -0.77
C ALA A 243 -8.32 -9.76 -1.72
N ASP A 244 -8.07 -9.23 -2.92
CA ASP A 244 -9.12 -8.94 -3.89
C ASP A 244 -9.81 -10.21 -4.38
N THR A 245 -9.04 -11.24 -4.75
CA THR A 245 -9.57 -12.53 -5.22
C THR A 245 -10.24 -13.32 -4.10
N TRP A 246 -9.60 -13.35 -2.91
CA TRP A 246 -10.15 -14.05 -1.75
C TRP A 246 -11.44 -13.42 -1.22
N ALA A 247 -11.50 -12.08 -1.18
CA ALA A 247 -12.66 -11.36 -0.66
C ALA A 247 -13.82 -11.30 -1.67
N ASN A 248 -13.52 -11.31 -2.97
CA ASN A 248 -14.49 -11.12 -4.04
C ASN A 248 -14.38 -12.17 -5.16
N PRO A 249 -14.40 -13.48 -4.84
CA PRO A 249 -14.17 -14.53 -5.83
C PRO A 249 -15.17 -14.48 -7.00
N GLY A 250 -16.38 -13.98 -6.77
CA GLY A 250 -17.42 -13.83 -7.80
C GLY A 250 -17.12 -12.81 -8.91
N LEU A 251 -16.06 -12.00 -8.76
CA LEU A 251 -15.58 -11.07 -9.80
C LEU A 251 -14.60 -11.74 -10.79
N PHE A 252 -14.15 -12.95 -10.48
CA PHE A 252 -13.13 -13.67 -11.23
C PHE A 252 -13.68 -14.95 -11.82
N LYS A 253 -13.02 -15.46 -12.87
CA LYS A 253 -13.39 -16.75 -13.49
C LYS A 253 -12.75 -17.90 -12.73
N LEU A 254 -13.37 -18.28 -11.63
CA LEU A 254 -12.95 -19.36 -10.75
C LEU A 254 -13.93 -20.52 -10.84
N ASP A 255 -13.46 -21.74 -10.54
CA ASP A 255 -14.30 -22.92 -10.38
C ASP A 255 -14.88 -23.01 -8.96
N GLU A 256 -15.52 -24.15 -8.67
CA GLU A 256 -16.13 -24.43 -7.36
C GLU A 256 -15.11 -24.54 -6.20
N ASN A 257 -13.85 -24.76 -6.52
CA ASN A 257 -12.73 -24.81 -5.57
C ASN A 257 -12.01 -23.46 -5.43
N ASN A 258 -12.49 -22.43 -6.12
CA ASN A 258 -11.86 -21.12 -6.28
C ASN A 258 -10.55 -21.18 -7.09
N GLU A 259 -10.33 -22.19 -7.93
CA GLU A 259 -9.18 -22.25 -8.83
C GLU A 259 -9.48 -21.53 -10.16
N PRO A 260 -8.51 -20.88 -10.79
CA PRO A 260 -8.71 -20.20 -12.06
C PRO A 260 -9.14 -21.17 -13.16
N THR A 261 -10.23 -20.87 -13.86
CA THR A 261 -10.74 -21.69 -14.99
C THR A 261 -10.11 -21.32 -16.32
N GLN A 262 -9.50 -20.14 -16.43
CA GLN A 262 -8.83 -19.63 -17.64
C GLN A 262 -7.61 -18.80 -17.21
N VAL A 263 -6.52 -18.97 -17.92
CA VAL A 263 -5.30 -18.19 -17.80
C VAL A 263 -5.18 -17.23 -18.99
#